data_a4dd405415acc148dcf0438e60a89f8b
#
_entry.id   a4dd405415acc148dcf0438e60a89f8b
#
_cell.length_a   1.000
_cell.length_b   1.000
_cell.length_c   1.000
_cell.angle_alpha   90.00
_cell.angle_beta   90.00
_cell.angle_gamma   90.00
#
_symmetry.space_group_name_H-M   'P 1'
#
loop_
_entity.id
_entity.type
_entity.pdbx_description
1 polymer ?
#
loop_
_entity_poly.entity_id
_entity_poly.type
_entity_poly.pdbx_seq_one_letter_code
_entity_poly.pdbx_strand_id
1 'polypeptide(L)'
;PVHKIVAEYCAADYLIKRITDPVDVLTLTKCLPVIAPNGTARDELRGLLGWMAALGNRSVQESIIELDAYAVLANGDPSQLERSSKRQLLHRLKEIEAADPYFRRSDFWRRFSAAGFFTQDVVEEIKPLLTMGNEGHLRGLILELLADAPVNCQLAPELSLLTLNSNESEHIRTLASRCLLNIKEYDFIGALAVLIFEASNISLNIAAKIIEVAGPEKFNPTYLSGFLRVCANLYPDHKAQFERVVGTRYFIKKLISYFSQHTLELLLDELTHNLHCHCGKKSYECDCRNGISKIVGSMVDRYFELAQAPFDSVRIWQWIGNLNFHRQCQPDQSKSVQVLRENDTLRQGIITYVFGPLTDRKEIFNIRVEKFDGHLHSHSGLHLWRNDYKFILNLAFETDNVDLWTSFLVNHQRYKNREEQGPDDLRAQMRQHTLSKPAFMREWARF
;
A
#
# COMPACT_ATOMS: atom_id res chain seq x y z
N PRO A 1 -35.42 -17.45 -19.52
CA PRO A 1 -35.31 -15.99 -19.61
C PRO A 1 -34.08 -15.64 -20.42
N VAL A 2 -34.27 -14.86 -21.49
CA VAL A 2 -33.16 -14.35 -22.30
C VAL A 2 -32.43 -13.29 -21.50
N HIS A 3 -31.06 -13.31 -21.51
CA HIS A 3 -30.28 -12.28 -20.84
C HIS A 3 -30.62 -10.92 -21.44
N LYS A 4 -30.78 -9.88 -20.60
CA LYS A 4 -31.20 -8.53 -21.00
C LYS A 4 -30.42 -7.99 -22.19
N ILE A 5 -29.09 -8.10 -22.16
CA ILE A 5 -28.20 -7.62 -23.26
C ILE A 5 -28.50 -8.29 -24.58
N VAL A 6 -28.79 -9.60 -24.58
CA VAL A 6 -29.14 -10.35 -25.82
C VAL A 6 -30.50 -9.90 -26.37
N ALA A 7 -31.47 -9.66 -25.47
CA ALA A 7 -32.78 -9.14 -25.88
C ALA A 7 -32.67 -7.74 -26.49
N GLU A 8 -31.89 -6.85 -25.89
CA GLU A 8 -31.61 -5.50 -26.38
C GLU A 8 -30.89 -5.53 -27.74
N TYR A 9 -29.89 -6.41 -27.92
CA TYR A 9 -29.19 -6.60 -29.19
C TYR A 9 -30.13 -7.09 -30.27
N CYS A 10 -30.91 -8.15 -30.03
CA CYS A 10 -31.85 -8.70 -31.00
C CYS A 10 -32.94 -7.69 -31.41
N ALA A 11 -33.45 -6.91 -30.45
CA ALA A 11 -34.41 -5.86 -30.72
C ALA A 11 -33.79 -4.72 -31.57
N ALA A 12 -32.54 -4.31 -31.23
CA ALA A 12 -31.81 -3.32 -32.02
C ALA A 12 -31.54 -3.78 -33.43
N ASP A 13 -31.07 -5.02 -33.64
CA ASP A 13 -30.81 -5.60 -34.95
C ASP A 13 -32.08 -5.64 -35.81
N TYR A 14 -33.19 -6.07 -35.22
CA TYR A 14 -34.48 -6.06 -35.87
C TYR A 14 -34.94 -4.65 -36.30
N LEU A 15 -34.84 -3.68 -35.38
CA LEU A 15 -35.25 -2.30 -35.69
C LEU A 15 -34.35 -1.65 -36.72
N ILE A 16 -33.03 -1.84 -36.63
CA ILE A 16 -32.08 -1.26 -37.61
C ILE A 16 -32.28 -1.82 -38.99
N LYS A 17 -32.48 -3.14 -39.13
CA LYS A 17 -32.79 -3.76 -40.46
C LYS A 17 -34.01 -3.13 -41.07
N ARG A 18 -35.08 -2.90 -40.34
CA ARG A 18 -36.30 -2.26 -40.82
C ARG A 18 -36.13 -0.78 -41.16
N ILE A 19 -35.42 -0.03 -40.28
CA ILE A 19 -35.16 1.41 -40.47
C ILE A 19 -34.29 1.68 -41.68
N THR A 20 -33.37 0.75 -42.02
CA THR A 20 -32.44 0.90 -43.13
C THR A 20 -33.00 0.29 -44.46
N ASP A 21 -34.09 -0.43 -44.37
CA ASP A 21 -34.77 -0.95 -45.55
C ASP A 21 -35.55 0.18 -46.27
N PRO A 22 -35.23 0.55 -47.51
CA PRO A 22 -35.90 1.65 -48.22
C PRO A 22 -37.36 1.35 -48.55
N VAL A 23 -37.79 0.09 -48.47
CA VAL A 23 -39.18 -0.31 -48.73
C VAL A 23 -40.03 -0.34 -47.48
N ASP A 24 -39.42 -0.41 -46.31
CA ASP A 24 -40.15 -0.46 -45.04
C ASP A 24 -40.68 0.93 -44.65
N VAL A 25 -41.87 0.94 -44.07
CA VAL A 25 -42.54 2.18 -43.59
C VAL A 25 -42.01 2.66 -42.22
N LEU A 26 -41.17 1.85 -41.58
CA LEU A 26 -40.55 2.20 -40.29
C LEU A 26 -39.36 3.12 -40.50
N THR A 27 -39.42 4.28 -39.93
CA THR A 27 -38.32 5.26 -39.94
C THR A 27 -37.80 5.52 -38.56
N LEU A 28 -36.55 5.99 -38.45
CA LEU A 28 -35.94 6.38 -37.16
C LEU A 28 -36.81 7.43 -36.46
N THR A 29 -37.34 8.42 -37.18
CA THR A 29 -38.23 9.46 -36.64
C THR A 29 -39.52 8.92 -36.05
N LYS A 30 -40.00 7.75 -36.48
CA LYS A 30 -41.16 7.06 -35.88
C LYS A 30 -40.80 6.24 -34.67
N CYS A 31 -39.56 5.69 -34.60
CA CYS A 31 -39.08 4.87 -33.48
C CYS A 31 -38.69 5.73 -32.27
N LEU A 32 -37.96 6.82 -32.46
CA LEU A 32 -37.41 7.63 -31.39
C LEU A 32 -38.46 8.15 -30.37
N PRO A 33 -39.64 8.64 -30.77
CA PRO A 33 -40.67 9.05 -29.81
C PRO A 33 -41.20 7.94 -28.91
N VAL A 34 -41.12 6.67 -29.35
CA VAL A 34 -41.52 5.52 -28.54
C VAL A 34 -40.44 5.20 -27.51
N ILE A 35 -39.17 5.30 -27.88
CA ILE A 35 -38.01 5.00 -27.04
C ILE A 35 -37.76 6.16 -26.05
N ALA A 36 -37.93 7.38 -26.53
CA ALA A 36 -37.67 8.61 -25.80
C ALA A 36 -38.84 9.60 -25.90
N PRO A 37 -39.98 9.28 -25.29
CA PRO A 37 -41.09 10.23 -25.21
C PRO A 37 -40.61 11.51 -24.49
N ASN A 38 -40.97 12.65 -25.05
CA ASN A 38 -40.50 13.97 -24.54
C ASN A 38 -38.99 14.24 -24.71
N GLY A 39 -38.32 13.57 -25.63
CA GLY A 39 -36.89 13.77 -25.92
C GLY A 39 -35.95 13.20 -24.86
N THR A 40 -36.45 12.40 -23.93
CA THR A 40 -35.61 11.75 -22.89
C THR A 40 -35.73 10.24 -22.99
N ALA A 41 -34.59 9.55 -23.12
CA ALA A 41 -34.54 8.11 -23.17
C ALA A 41 -35.04 7.47 -21.86
N ARG A 42 -35.90 6.45 -21.99
CA ARG A 42 -36.30 5.65 -20.83
C ARG A 42 -35.10 4.84 -20.34
N ASP A 43 -34.89 4.78 -19.02
CA ASP A 43 -33.74 4.06 -18.44
C ASP A 43 -33.66 2.60 -18.86
N GLU A 44 -34.79 1.91 -18.92
CA GLU A 44 -34.87 0.52 -19.35
C GLU A 44 -34.52 0.31 -20.85
N LEU A 45 -34.60 1.37 -21.69
CA LEU A 45 -34.33 1.32 -23.12
C LEU A 45 -32.96 1.89 -23.51
N ARG A 46 -32.16 2.37 -22.58
CA ARG A 46 -30.80 2.88 -22.84
C ARG A 46 -29.90 1.83 -23.49
N GLY A 47 -30.01 0.56 -23.05
CA GLY A 47 -29.28 -0.53 -23.69
C GLY A 47 -29.68 -0.76 -25.17
N LEU A 48 -30.96 -0.67 -25.46
CA LEU A 48 -31.46 -0.72 -26.83
C LEU A 48 -30.87 0.40 -27.70
N LEU A 49 -30.84 1.65 -27.19
CA LEU A 49 -30.23 2.80 -27.89
C LEU A 49 -28.75 2.57 -28.19
N GLY A 50 -27.98 2.10 -27.19
CA GLY A 50 -26.56 1.77 -27.40
C GLY A 50 -26.35 0.75 -28.53
N TRP A 51 -27.13 -0.32 -28.56
CA TRP A 51 -27.05 -1.32 -29.62
C TRP A 51 -27.56 -0.81 -30.99
N MET A 52 -28.61 0.02 -31.02
CA MET A 52 -29.05 0.66 -32.26
C MET A 52 -27.99 1.58 -32.87
N ALA A 53 -27.26 2.32 -32.03
CA ALA A 53 -26.12 3.13 -32.47
C ALA A 53 -24.99 2.24 -33.01
N ALA A 54 -24.65 1.14 -32.32
CA ALA A 54 -23.59 0.23 -32.73
C ALA A 54 -23.88 -0.48 -34.08
N LEU A 55 -25.15 -0.82 -34.35
CA LEU A 55 -25.56 -1.54 -35.54
C LEU A 55 -26.03 -0.63 -36.68
N GLY A 56 -26.31 0.62 -36.40
CA GLY A 56 -26.85 1.59 -37.35
C GLY A 56 -25.77 2.23 -38.25
N ASN A 57 -26.21 2.76 -39.36
CA ASN A 57 -25.39 3.59 -40.24
C ASN A 57 -25.15 4.97 -39.57
N ARG A 58 -24.28 5.80 -40.14
CA ARG A 58 -23.91 7.12 -39.66
C ARG A 58 -25.11 8.00 -39.26
N SER A 59 -26.13 8.08 -40.08
CA SER A 59 -27.31 8.90 -39.81
C SER A 59 -28.06 8.45 -38.54
N VAL A 60 -28.16 7.14 -38.34
CA VAL A 60 -28.75 6.52 -37.14
C VAL A 60 -27.87 6.82 -35.92
N GLN A 61 -26.55 6.63 -36.04
CA GLN A 61 -25.59 6.91 -34.99
C GLN A 61 -25.70 8.35 -34.51
N GLU A 62 -25.62 9.32 -35.42
CA GLU A 62 -25.67 10.76 -35.13
C GLU A 62 -26.99 11.13 -34.45
N SER A 63 -28.12 10.61 -34.88
CA SER A 63 -29.43 10.88 -34.30
C SER A 63 -29.58 10.32 -32.87
N ILE A 64 -29.05 9.13 -32.64
CA ILE A 64 -29.11 8.51 -31.29
C ILE A 64 -28.14 9.17 -30.33
N ILE A 65 -26.95 9.56 -30.81
CA ILE A 65 -25.96 10.33 -29.98
C ILE A 65 -26.57 11.67 -29.57
N GLU A 66 -27.26 12.36 -30.45
CA GLU A 66 -27.94 13.62 -30.13
C GLU A 66 -29.00 13.45 -29.02
N LEU A 67 -29.68 12.28 -29.02
CA LEU A 67 -30.70 11.96 -28.05
C LEU A 67 -30.09 11.61 -26.66
N ASP A 68 -29.13 10.68 -26.60
CA ASP A 68 -28.50 10.27 -25.36
C ASP A 68 -27.06 9.74 -25.59
N ALA A 69 -26.09 10.66 -25.67
CA ALA A 69 -24.69 10.31 -25.90
C ALA A 69 -24.10 9.42 -24.79
N TYR A 70 -24.53 9.62 -23.53
CA TYR A 70 -24.03 8.80 -22.44
C TYR A 70 -24.56 7.36 -22.51
N ALA A 71 -25.83 7.17 -22.89
CA ALA A 71 -26.37 5.83 -23.12
C ALA A 71 -25.62 5.08 -24.24
N VAL A 72 -25.25 5.77 -25.32
CA VAL A 72 -24.46 5.20 -26.41
C VAL A 72 -23.07 4.78 -25.96
N LEU A 73 -22.38 5.61 -25.15
CA LEU A 73 -21.07 5.27 -24.63
C LEU A 73 -21.10 4.11 -23.62
N ALA A 74 -22.13 4.07 -22.78
CA ALA A 74 -22.22 3.14 -21.66
C ALA A 74 -22.90 1.81 -21.98
N ASN A 75 -23.48 1.66 -23.18
CA ASN A 75 -24.21 0.46 -23.61
C ASN A 75 -23.89 0.12 -25.07
N GLY A 76 -24.25 -1.07 -25.48
CA GLY A 76 -23.96 -1.56 -26.83
C GLY A 76 -22.45 -1.79 -27.05
N ASP A 77 -22.00 -1.50 -28.27
CA ASP A 77 -20.59 -1.58 -28.66
C ASP A 77 -20.13 -0.25 -29.30
N PRO A 78 -19.65 0.72 -28.52
CA PRO A 78 -19.24 2.02 -29.05
C PRO A 78 -18.01 1.95 -29.97
N SER A 79 -17.32 0.79 -30.09
CA SER A 79 -16.22 0.60 -31.01
C SER A 79 -16.70 0.61 -32.48
N GLN A 80 -17.97 0.27 -32.72
CA GLN A 80 -18.59 0.19 -34.06
C GLN A 80 -18.98 1.57 -34.62
N LEU A 81 -18.87 2.63 -33.79
CA LEU A 81 -19.20 3.98 -34.26
C LEU A 81 -18.21 4.45 -35.34
N GLU A 82 -18.74 5.11 -36.37
CA GLU A 82 -17.91 5.79 -37.34
C GLU A 82 -17.10 6.94 -36.70
N ARG A 83 -16.00 7.31 -37.34
CA ARG A 83 -15.08 8.36 -36.83
C ARG A 83 -15.81 9.68 -36.53
N SER A 84 -16.69 10.12 -37.42
CA SER A 84 -17.48 11.35 -37.21
C SER A 84 -18.43 11.24 -36.03
N SER A 85 -19.07 10.07 -35.87
CA SER A 85 -19.98 9.78 -34.77
C SER A 85 -19.27 9.71 -33.44
N LYS A 86 -18.04 9.15 -33.37
CA LYS A 86 -17.19 9.16 -32.17
C LYS A 86 -16.87 10.60 -31.73
N ARG A 87 -16.52 11.47 -32.67
CA ARG A 87 -16.24 12.89 -32.39
C ARG A 87 -17.48 13.63 -31.90
N GLN A 88 -18.61 13.42 -32.58
CA GLN A 88 -19.89 13.99 -32.14
C GLN A 88 -20.24 13.53 -30.72
N LEU A 89 -20.03 12.26 -30.39
CA LEU A 89 -20.30 11.71 -29.07
C LEU A 89 -19.47 12.45 -27.98
N LEU A 90 -18.17 12.63 -28.21
CA LEU A 90 -17.31 13.35 -27.27
C LEU A 90 -17.73 14.83 -27.12
N HIS A 91 -18.08 15.48 -28.24
CA HIS A 91 -18.58 16.85 -28.22
C HIS A 91 -19.89 16.95 -27.43
N ARG A 92 -20.81 16.02 -27.65
CA ARG A 92 -22.10 15.99 -26.97
C ARG A 92 -21.98 15.72 -25.47
N LEU A 93 -21.05 14.83 -25.06
CA LEU A 93 -20.74 14.63 -23.63
C LEU A 93 -20.19 15.89 -22.96
N LYS A 94 -19.40 16.70 -23.67
CA LYS A 94 -18.92 17.99 -23.18
C LYS A 94 -20.05 19.00 -22.99
N GLU A 95 -21.03 19.03 -23.91
CA GLU A 95 -22.22 19.89 -23.75
C GLU A 95 -23.09 19.44 -22.57
N ILE A 96 -23.26 18.12 -22.38
CA ILE A 96 -23.97 17.55 -21.25
C ILE A 96 -23.28 17.96 -19.92
N GLU A 97 -21.95 17.85 -19.83
CA GLU A 97 -21.20 18.28 -18.65
C GLU A 97 -21.30 19.78 -18.41
N ALA A 98 -21.27 20.58 -19.45
CA ALA A 98 -21.44 22.04 -19.33
C ALA A 98 -22.83 22.42 -18.79
N ALA A 99 -23.88 21.66 -19.10
CA ALA A 99 -25.23 21.85 -18.57
C ALA A 99 -25.39 21.25 -17.15
N ASP A 100 -24.83 20.08 -16.89
CA ASP A 100 -24.82 19.39 -15.59
C ASP A 100 -23.46 18.70 -15.36
N PRO A 101 -22.54 19.31 -14.62
CA PRO A 101 -21.23 18.73 -14.33
C PRO A 101 -21.29 17.34 -13.65
N TYR A 102 -22.40 17.04 -12.99
CA TYR A 102 -22.63 15.80 -12.26
C TYR A 102 -23.64 14.88 -12.95
N PHE A 103 -23.70 14.89 -14.26
CA PHE A 103 -24.66 14.12 -15.08
C PHE A 103 -24.68 12.60 -14.80
N ARG A 104 -23.60 12.04 -14.23
CA ARG A 104 -23.48 10.63 -13.82
C ARG A 104 -23.85 10.36 -12.36
N ARG A 105 -24.44 11.30 -11.63
CA ARG A 105 -24.66 11.13 -10.17
C ARG A 105 -25.48 9.89 -9.80
N SER A 106 -26.40 9.45 -10.66
CA SER A 106 -27.27 8.29 -10.43
C SER A 106 -26.58 6.96 -10.68
N ASP A 107 -25.55 6.91 -11.52
CA ASP A 107 -24.81 5.69 -11.85
C ASP A 107 -23.28 5.88 -11.83
N PHE A 108 -22.79 6.82 -11.01
CA PHE A 108 -21.36 7.07 -10.78
C PHE A 108 -20.58 5.81 -10.39
N TRP A 109 -21.20 4.89 -9.70
CA TRP A 109 -20.65 3.60 -9.30
C TRP A 109 -20.56 2.56 -10.44
N ARG A 110 -21.28 2.80 -11.55
CA ARG A 110 -21.33 1.85 -12.67
C ARG A 110 -19.99 1.80 -13.41
N ARG A 111 -19.43 0.60 -13.49
CA ARG A 111 -18.25 0.30 -14.30
C ARG A 111 -18.70 -0.34 -15.61
N PHE A 112 -18.16 0.15 -16.73
CA PHE A 112 -18.36 -0.42 -18.04
C PHE A 112 -17.09 -0.23 -18.88
N SER A 113 -16.96 -0.94 -19.97
CA SER A 113 -15.85 -0.84 -20.91
C SER A 113 -16.33 -0.17 -22.19
N ALA A 114 -15.53 0.76 -22.71
CA ALA A 114 -15.66 1.31 -24.05
C ALA A 114 -14.46 0.88 -24.92
N ALA A 115 -14.04 -0.39 -24.78
CA ALA A 115 -12.92 -0.93 -25.52
C ALA A 115 -13.11 -0.72 -27.03
N GLY A 116 -12.05 -0.26 -27.73
CA GLY A 116 -12.10 0.03 -29.16
C GLY A 116 -12.77 1.36 -29.54
N PHE A 117 -13.41 2.07 -28.61
CA PHE A 117 -13.88 3.43 -28.89
C PHE A 117 -12.72 4.41 -29.01
N PHE A 118 -11.75 4.33 -28.09
CA PHE A 118 -10.59 5.19 -28.04
C PHE A 118 -9.53 4.76 -29.06
N THR A 119 -9.68 5.25 -30.27
CA THR A 119 -8.79 5.03 -31.39
C THR A 119 -8.00 6.30 -31.74
N GLN A 120 -6.95 6.20 -32.55
CA GLN A 120 -6.08 7.33 -32.89
C GLN A 120 -6.83 8.56 -33.45
N ASP A 121 -7.95 8.33 -34.12
CA ASP A 121 -8.77 9.36 -34.76
C ASP A 121 -9.55 10.25 -33.78
N VAL A 122 -9.62 9.90 -32.52
CA VAL A 122 -10.27 10.70 -31.45
C VAL A 122 -9.30 11.32 -30.43
N VAL A 123 -8.00 11.09 -30.59
CA VAL A 123 -6.98 11.58 -29.63
C VAL A 123 -7.03 13.09 -29.48
N GLU A 124 -7.13 13.82 -30.58
CA GLU A 124 -7.14 15.30 -30.56
C GLU A 124 -8.40 15.88 -29.89
N GLU A 125 -9.51 15.16 -29.90
CA GLU A 125 -10.72 15.51 -29.18
C GLU A 125 -10.64 15.19 -27.67
N ILE A 126 -9.83 14.17 -27.30
CA ILE A 126 -9.64 13.76 -25.90
C ILE A 126 -8.69 14.71 -25.15
N LYS A 127 -7.60 15.14 -25.76
CA LYS A 127 -6.58 16.02 -25.13
C LYS A 127 -7.21 17.21 -24.38
N PRO A 128 -8.08 18.02 -24.99
CA PRO A 128 -8.71 19.15 -24.30
C PRO A 128 -9.62 18.71 -23.13
N LEU A 129 -10.23 17.54 -23.18
CA LEU A 129 -11.06 16.99 -22.10
C LEU A 129 -10.22 16.61 -20.87
N LEU A 130 -8.96 16.21 -21.06
CA LEU A 130 -8.04 15.91 -19.99
C LEU A 130 -7.45 17.17 -19.33
N THR A 131 -7.22 18.23 -20.12
CA THR A 131 -6.55 19.44 -19.65
C THR A 131 -7.48 20.50 -19.05
N MET A 132 -8.78 20.45 -19.34
CA MET A 132 -9.76 21.39 -18.79
C MET A 132 -9.96 21.18 -17.29
N GLY A 133 -9.80 22.23 -16.49
CA GLY A 133 -9.95 22.24 -15.04
C GLY A 133 -11.40 22.14 -14.54
N ASN A 134 -12.22 21.29 -15.14
CA ASN A 134 -13.60 21.07 -14.73
C ASN A 134 -13.69 20.12 -13.55
N GLU A 135 -14.47 20.47 -12.56
CA GLU A 135 -14.79 19.61 -11.41
C GLU A 135 -15.86 18.54 -11.72
N GLY A 136 -16.26 18.42 -12.99
CA GLY A 136 -17.31 17.52 -13.44
C GLY A 136 -16.88 16.05 -13.55
N HIS A 137 -17.85 15.22 -13.89
CA HIS A 137 -17.68 13.77 -14.00
C HIS A 137 -17.01 13.29 -15.30
N LEU A 138 -16.97 14.12 -16.36
CA LEU A 138 -16.54 13.70 -17.69
C LEU A 138 -15.05 13.32 -17.73
N ARG A 139 -14.19 14.16 -17.15
CA ARG A 139 -12.74 13.89 -17.10
C ARG A 139 -12.42 12.58 -16.38
N GLY A 140 -13.08 12.34 -15.24
CA GLY A 140 -12.95 11.09 -14.50
C GLY A 140 -13.44 9.89 -15.32
N LEU A 141 -14.60 10.02 -16.01
CA LEU A 141 -15.14 8.98 -16.90
C LEU A 141 -14.17 8.66 -18.04
N ILE A 142 -13.65 9.66 -18.73
CA ILE A 142 -12.70 9.44 -19.82
C ILE A 142 -11.45 8.71 -19.31
N LEU A 143 -10.87 9.11 -18.17
CA LEU A 143 -9.73 8.43 -17.58
C LEU A 143 -10.03 6.99 -17.14
N GLU A 144 -11.22 6.74 -16.58
CA GLU A 144 -11.66 5.37 -16.24
C GLU A 144 -11.67 4.46 -17.47
N LEU A 145 -12.16 4.96 -18.60
CA LEU A 145 -12.31 4.21 -19.84
C LEU A 145 -11.01 4.11 -20.64
N LEU A 146 -10.09 5.05 -20.46
CA LEU A 146 -8.76 5.03 -21.09
C LEU A 146 -7.80 4.04 -20.40
N ALA A 147 -8.12 3.52 -19.23
CA ALA A 147 -7.16 2.73 -18.44
C ALA A 147 -6.47 1.61 -19.26
N ASP A 148 -7.22 0.95 -20.14
CA ASP A 148 -6.72 -0.15 -20.99
C ASP A 148 -6.65 0.21 -22.50
N ALA A 149 -6.74 1.50 -22.84
CA ALA A 149 -6.79 1.93 -24.22
C ALA A 149 -5.39 2.01 -24.86
N PRO A 150 -5.23 1.55 -26.12
CA PRO A 150 -3.94 1.55 -26.81
C PRO A 150 -3.42 2.96 -27.13
N VAL A 151 -4.28 3.98 -27.09
CA VAL A 151 -3.92 5.38 -27.39
C VAL A 151 -3.21 6.10 -26.25
N ASN A 152 -3.07 5.49 -25.08
CA ASN A 152 -2.46 6.12 -23.91
C ASN A 152 -1.06 6.67 -24.19
N CYS A 153 -0.24 6.00 -25.02
CA CYS A 153 1.09 6.51 -25.39
C CYS A 153 1.04 7.88 -26.10
N GLN A 154 -0.03 8.20 -26.83
CA GLN A 154 -0.20 9.51 -27.51
C GLN A 154 -0.74 10.58 -26.55
N LEU A 155 -1.31 10.17 -25.42
CA LEU A 155 -1.82 11.02 -24.34
C LEU A 155 -0.86 11.09 -23.14
N ALA A 156 0.33 10.50 -23.26
CA ALA A 156 1.30 10.44 -22.15
C ALA A 156 1.66 11.81 -21.56
N PRO A 157 1.83 12.90 -22.35
CA PRO A 157 2.08 14.22 -21.77
C PRO A 157 0.95 14.73 -20.89
N GLU A 158 -0.30 14.63 -21.34
CA GLU A 158 -1.50 15.05 -20.61
C GLU A 158 -1.73 14.19 -19.36
N LEU A 159 -1.59 12.89 -19.49
CA LEU A 159 -1.70 11.93 -18.37
C LEU A 159 -0.60 12.17 -17.32
N SER A 160 0.63 12.46 -17.77
CA SER A 160 1.75 12.78 -16.89
C SER A 160 1.48 14.09 -16.13
N LEU A 161 1.01 15.13 -16.83
CA LEU A 161 0.66 16.40 -16.21
C LEU A 161 -0.39 16.21 -15.11
N LEU A 162 -1.47 15.46 -15.38
CA LEU A 162 -2.51 15.17 -14.39
C LEU A 162 -1.97 14.37 -13.19
N THR A 163 -1.13 13.38 -13.44
CA THR A 163 -0.55 12.53 -12.38
C THR A 163 0.36 13.32 -11.44
N LEU A 164 1.17 14.21 -12.00
CA LEU A 164 2.22 14.95 -11.28
C LEU A 164 1.77 16.29 -10.70
N ASN A 165 0.58 16.79 -11.08
CA ASN A 165 0.06 18.05 -10.56
C ASN A 165 -0.48 17.87 -9.13
N SER A 166 0.20 18.45 -8.14
CA SER A 166 -0.18 18.39 -6.73
C SER A 166 -1.51 19.07 -6.41
N ASN A 167 -1.99 19.98 -7.27
CA ASN A 167 -3.28 20.67 -7.12
C ASN A 167 -4.45 19.87 -7.65
N GLU A 168 -4.19 18.76 -8.34
CA GLU A 168 -5.24 17.90 -8.88
C GLU A 168 -5.80 16.97 -7.79
N SER A 169 -7.07 16.58 -7.93
CA SER A 169 -7.71 15.68 -6.98
C SER A 169 -7.05 14.29 -6.96
N GLU A 170 -7.07 13.62 -5.80
CA GLU A 170 -6.55 12.26 -5.64
C GLU A 170 -7.15 11.29 -6.66
N HIS A 171 -8.47 11.41 -6.90
CA HIS A 171 -9.19 10.56 -7.85
C HIS A 171 -8.63 10.69 -9.28
N ILE A 172 -8.50 11.92 -9.78
CA ILE A 172 -7.98 12.18 -11.13
C ILE A 172 -6.53 11.75 -11.25
N ARG A 173 -5.68 12.09 -10.28
CA ARG A 173 -4.26 11.67 -10.25
C ARG A 173 -4.12 10.14 -10.30
N THR A 174 -4.93 9.45 -9.53
CA THR A 174 -4.92 7.97 -9.49
C THR A 174 -5.37 7.35 -10.81
N LEU A 175 -6.42 7.87 -11.43
CA LEU A 175 -6.88 7.40 -12.73
C LEU A 175 -5.85 7.66 -13.84
N ALA A 176 -5.29 8.86 -13.89
CA ALA A 176 -4.24 9.21 -14.85
C ALA A 176 -3.00 8.33 -14.69
N SER A 177 -2.56 8.07 -13.45
CA SER A 177 -1.43 7.17 -13.18
C SER A 177 -1.69 5.74 -13.64
N ARG A 178 -2.93 5.23 -13.54
CA ARG A 178 -3.30 3.92 -14.09
C ARG A 178 -3.17 3.86 -15.60
N CYS A 179 -3.55 4.92 -16.31
CA CYS A 179 -3.37 5.01 -17.76
C CYS A 179 -1.86 4.99 -18.12
N LEU A 180 -1.03 5.72 -17.39
CA LEU A 180 0.42 5.74 -17.60
C LEU A 180 1.08 4.38 -17.37
N LEU A 181 0.64 3.62 -16.35
CA LEU A 181 1.19 2.30 -16.02
C LEU A 181 1.04 1.28 -17.16
N ASN A 182 0.12 1.50 -18.08
CA ASN A 182 -0.07 0.65 -19.27
C ASN A 182 0.82 1.06 -20.44
N ILE A 183 1.60 2.15 -20.32
CA ILE A 183 2.53 2.60 -21.36
C ILE A 183 3.91 1.98 -21.12
N LYS A 184 4.33 1.04 -21.98
CA LYS A 184 5.56 0.25 -21.79
C LYS A 184 6.85 1.07 -21.74
N GLU A 185 6.93 2.18 -22.47
CA GLU A 185 8.13 3.00 -22.63
C GLU A 185 8.07 4.32 -21.87
N TYR A 186 7.15 4.45 -20.91
CA TYR A 186 7.04 5.67 -20.12
C TYR A 186 8.21 5.80 -19.11
N ASP A 187 8.77 7.03 -19.01
CA ASP A 187 9.84 7.33 -18.03
C ASP A 187 9.28 7.43 -16.61
N PHE A 188 9.20 6.28 -15.95
CA PHE A 188 8.78 6.22 -14.56
C PHE A 188 9.79 6.82 -13.58
N ILE A 189 11.07 6.86 -13.91
CA ILE A 189 12.12 7.38 -13.00
C ILE A 189 11.93 8.87 -12.77
N GLY A 190 11.74 9.64 -13.85
CA GLY A 190 11.43 11.06 -13.75
C GLY A 190 10.14 11.35 -12.99
N ALA A 191 9.08 10.61 -13.29
CA ALA A 191 7.80 10.73 -12.59
C ALA A 191 7.92 10.40 -11.09
N LEU A 192 8.62 9.33 -10.74
CA LEU A 192 8.86 8.95 -9.34
C LEU A 192 9.64 10.03 -8.58
N ALA A 193 10.65 10.65 -9.20
CA ALA A 193 11.42 11.73 -8.55
C ALA A 193 10.50 12.89 -8.13
N VAL A 194 9.58 13.31 -9.00
CA VAL A 194 8.61 14.39 -8.72
C VAL A 194 7.64 13.97 -7.59
N LEU A 195 7.08 12.75 -7.67
CA LEU A 195 6.12 12.25 -6.68
C LEU A 195 6.75 12.09 -5.29
N ILE A 196 8.00 11.61 -5.22
CA ILE A 196 8.74 11.46 -3.95
C ILE A 196 9.12 12.83 -3.38
N PHE A 197 9.48 13.79 -4.23
CA PHE A 197 9.78 15.16 -3.80
C PHE A 197 8.55 15.86 -3.20
N GLU A 198 7.37 15.66 -3.77
CA GLU A 198 6.10 16.17 -3.21
C GLU A 198 5.83 15.63 -1.80
N ALA A 199 6.19 14.38 -1.52
CA ALA A 199 6.12 13.70 -0.22
C ALA A 199 4.72 13.70 0.43
N SER A 200 3.64 13.90 -0.33
CA SER A 200 2.27 13.77 0.16
C SER A 200 1.82 12.31 0.24
N ASN A 201 0.78 12.03 1.05
CA ASN A 201 0.19 10.69 1.09
C ASN A 201 -0.28 10.21 -0.30
N ILE A 202 -0.84 11.12 -1.09
CA ILE A 202 -1.33 10.83 -2.45
C ILE A 202 -0.18 10.51 -3.39
N SER A 203 0.82 11.38 -3.45
CA SER A 203 1.96 11.21 -4.34
C SER A 203 2.77 9.95 -4.02
N LEU A 204 2.98 9.66 -2.73
CA LEU A 204 3.71 8.46 -2.30
C LEU A 204 2.92 7.17 -2.54
N ASN A 205 1.57 7.21 -2.45
CA ASN A 205 0.73 6.09 -2.84
C ASN A 205 0.84 5.80 -4.35
N ILE A 206 0.79 6.84 -5.18
CA ILE A 206 0.99 6.70 -6.63
C ILE A 206 2.40 6.16 -6.94
N ALA A 207 3.44 6.70 -6.29
CA ALA A 207 4.81 6.23 -6.44
C ALA A 207 4.96 4.74 -6.05
N ALA A 208 4.36 4.33 -4.92
CA ALA A 208 4.36 2.93 -4.50
C ALA A 208 3.69 2.03 -5.55
N LYS A 209 2.59 2.49 -6.15
CA LYS A 209 1.89 1.73 -7.20
C LYS A 209 2.74 1.60 -8.48
N ILE A 210 3.47 2.64 -8.84
CA ILE A 210 4.41 2.59 -9.97
C ILE A 210 5.52 1.56 -9.69
N ILE A 211 6.12 1.59 -8.48
CA ILE A 211 7.15 0.63 -8.09
C ILE A 211 6.60 -0.81 -8.08
N GLU A 212 5.39 -1.01 -7.55
CA GLU A 212 4.71 -2.32 -7.53
C GLU A 212 4.57 -2.90 -8.95
N VAL A 213 4.05 -2.10 -9.90
CA VAL A 213 3.77 -2.56 -11.27
C VAL A 213 5.05 -2.72 -12.09
N ALA A 214 6.02 -1.83 -11.90
CA ALA A 214 7.32 -1.93 -12.58
C ALA A 214 8.14 -3.14 -12.09
N GLY A 215 7.91 -3.60 -10.87
CA GLY A 215 8.68 -4.63 -10.16
C GLY A 215 9.77 -3.99 -9.28
N PRO A 216 9.70 -4.19 -7.95
CA PRO A 216 10.66 -3.58 -7.01
C PRO A 216 12.13 -3.92 -7.31
N GLU A 217 12.38 -5.10 -7.87
CA GLU A 217 13.72 -5.59 -8.23
C GLU A 217 14.41 -4.79 -9.35
N LYS A 218 13.66 -3.95 -10.08
CA LYS A 218 14.21 -3.05 -11.09
C LYS A 218 14.85 -1.78 -10.49
N PHE A 219 14.60 -1.53 -9.21
CA PHE A 219 15.08 -0.35 -8.52
C PHE A 219 16.28 -0.68 -7.64
N ASN A 220 17.27 0.22 -7.59
CA ASN A 220 18.39 0.08 -6.68
C ASN A 220 17.88 0.10 -5.21
N PRO A 221 18.38 -0.77 -4.31
CA PRO A 221 18.02 -0.76 -2.89
C PRO A 221 18.17 0.63 -2.23
N THR A 222 19.19 1.40 -2.56
CA THR A 222 19.38 2.77 -2.05
C THR A 222 18.24 3.70 -2.47
N TYR A 223 17.70 3.53 -3.68
CA TYR A 223 16.56 4.30 -4.14
C TYR A 223 15.29 3.92 -3.37
N LEU A 224 15.03 2.63 -3.20
CA LEU A 224 13.88 2.13 -2.45
C LEU A 224 13.96 2.51 -0.96
N SER A 225 15.14 2.46 -0.36
CA SER A 225 15.34 2.89 1.03
C SER A 225 15.08 4.39 1.19
N GLY A 226 15.54 5.20 0.23
CA GLY A 226 15.24 6.63 0.17
C GLY A 226 13.73 6.90 0.10
N PHE A 227 13.01 6.21 -0.80
CA PHE A 227 11.56 6.28 -0.88
C PHE A 227 10.87 5.88 0.45
N LEU A 228 11.26 4.77 1.06
CA LEU A 228 10.69 4.31 2.33
C LEU A 228 10.99 5.29 3.49
N ARG A 229 12.16 5.95 3.50
CA ARG A 229 12.47 7.01 4.48
C ARG A 229 11.53 8.21 4.33
N VAL A 230 11.20 8.62 3.11
CA VAL A 230 10.19 9.66 2.88
C VAL A 230 8.81 9.21 3.35
N CYS A 231 8.41 7.96 3.05
CA CYS A 231 7.16 7.38 3.54
C CYS A 231 7.07 7.33 5.08
N ALA A 232 8.21 7.22 5.78
CA ALA A 232 8.23 7.23 7.24
C ALA A 232 7.66 8.53 7.84
N ASN A 233 7.77 9.65 7.14
CA ASN A 233 7.23 10.93 7.55
C ASN A 233 5.69 10.99 7.55
N LEU A 234 5.02 10.05 6.89
CA LEU A 234 3.56 9.95 6.90
C LEU A 234 3.01 9.40 8.23
N TYR A 235 3.86 8.81 9.06
CA TYR A 235 3.44 8.29 10.35
C TYR A 235 3.44 9.41 11.40
N PRO A 236 2.30 9.63 12.10
CA PRO A 236 2.19 10.70 13.08
C PRO A 236 3.06 10.43 14.31
N ASP A 237 3.41 11.50 15.00
CA ASP A 237 4.00 11.43 16.33
C ASP A 237 3.04 10.77 17.33
N HIS A 238 3.58 10.28 18.44
CA HIS A 238 2.83 9.54 19.46
C HIS A 238 1.58 10.28 19.97
N LYS A 239 1.62 11.61 20.02
CA LYS A 239 0.51 12.44 20.48
C LYS A 239 -0.70 12.46 19.53
N ALA A 240 -0.46 12.23 18.24
CA ALA A 240 -1.49 12.22 17.19
C ALA A 240 -2.12 10.82 16.96
N GLN A 241 -1.80 9.82 17.79
CA GLN A 241 -2.29 8.43 17.61
C GLN A 241 -3.81 8.28 17.81
N PHE A 242 -4.48 9.25 18.38
CA PHE A 242 -5.94 9.21 18.56
C PHE A 242 -6.74 9.56 17.31
N GLU A 243 -6.13 10.19 16.32
CA GLU A 243 -6.76 10.36 15.00
C GLU A 243 -6.62 9.05 14.22
N ARG A 244 -7.72 8.32 14.11
CA ARG A 244 -7.85 7.11 13.31
C ARG A 244 -7.70 7.45 11.82
N VAL A 245 -6.49 7.57 11.35
CA VAL A 245 -6.19 7.58 9.92
C VAL A 245 -6.10 6.12 9.45
N VAL A 246 -7.24 5.43 9.50
CA VAL A 246 -7.38 4.07 9.01
C VAL A 246 -7.21 4.10 7.48
N GLY A 247 -6.27 3.33 6.96
CA GLY A 247 -6.11 3.11 5.52
C GLY A 247 -5.06 3.95 4.79
N THR A 248 -4.70 5.14 5.27
CA THR A 248 -3.81 6.05 4.53
C THR A 248 -2.38 5.54 4.29
N ARG A 249 -1.97 4.47 4.96
CA ARG A 249 -0.61 3.89 4.84
C ARG A 249 -0.62 2.43 4.43
N TYR A 250 -1.78 1.91 4.04
CA TYR A 250 -1.93 0.53 3.60
C TYR A 250 -1.05 0.22 2.38
N PHE A 251 -0.84 1.21 1.50
CA PHE A 251 -0.01 1.04 0.32
C PHE A 251 1.44 0.67 0.64
N ILE A 252 1.99 1.14 1.79
CA ILE A 252 3.36 0.79 2.21
C ILE A 252 3.44 -0.70 2.54
N LYS A 253 2.49 -1.21 3.34
CA LYS A 253 2.42 -2.64 3.65
C LYS A 253 2.21 -3.49 2.39
N LYS A 254 1.36 -3.00 1.48
CA LYS A 254 1.12 -3.65 0.21
C LYS A 254 2.39 -3.72 -0.63
N LEU A 255 3.14 -2.62 -0.76
CA LEU A 255 4.41 -2.61 -1.48
C LEU A 255 5.42 -3.59 -0.86
N ILE A 256 5.56 -3.60 0.48
CA ILE A 256 6.45 -4.52 1.19
C ILE A 256 6.11 -5.99 0.87
N SER A 257 4.84 -6.33 0.66
CA SER A 257 4.45 -7.71 0.33
C SER A 257 4.98 -8.22 -1.02
N TYR A 258 5.40 -7.32 -1.91
CA TYR A 258 6.02 -7.66 -3.19
C TYR A 258 7.55 -7.82 -3.12
N PHE A 259 8.19 -7.47 -1.99
CA PHE A 259 9.64 -7.61 -1.85
C PHE A 259 10.03 -9.07 -1.69
N SER A 260 11.07 -9.48 -2.40
CA SER A 260 11.73 -10.77 -2.20
C SER A 260 12.52 -10.78 -0.88
N GLN A 261 12.86 -11.97 -0.37
CA GLN A 261 13.69 -12.08 0.82
C GLN A 261 15.01 -11.33 0.66
N HIS A 262 15.67 -11.46 -0.47
CA HIS A 262 16.94 -10.78 -0.75
C HIS A 262 16.78 -9.25 -0.75
N THR A 263 15.73 -8.73 -1.40
CA THR A 263 15.44 -7.28 -1.39
C THR A 263 15.16 -6.78 0.02
N LEU A 264 14.39 -7.54 0.83
CA LEU A 264 14.14 -7.21 2.24
C LEU A 264 15.41 -7.12 3.05
N GLU A 265 16.33 -8.08 2.89
CA GLU A 265 17.60 -8.11 3.61
C GLU A 265 18.45 -6.87 3.30
N LEU A 266 18.59 -6.51 2.03
CA LEU A 266 19.35 -5.32 1.62
C LEU A 266 18.72 -4.02 2.16
N LEU A 267 17.39 -3.92 2.06
CA LEU A 267 16.68 -2.73 2.54
C LEU A 267 16.70 -2.62 4.06
N LEU A 268 16.58 -3.73 4.78
CA LEU A 268 16.68 -3.77 6.24
C LEU A 268 18.07 -3.33 6.70
N ASP A 269 19.13 -3.85 6.09
CA ASP A 269 20.51 -3.43 6.38
C ASP A 269 20.68 -1.92 6.18
N GLU A 270 20.21 -1.38 5.07
CA GLU A 270 20.38 0.03 4.74
C GLU A 270 19.50 0.97 5.60
N LEU A 271 18.24 0.59 5.85
CA LEU A 271 17.32 1.41 6.63
C LEU A 271 17.70 1.49 8.11
N THR A 272 18.32 0.43 8.65
CA THR A 272 18.69 0.34 10.06
C THR A 272 20.14 0.73 10.34
N HIS A 273 20.97 0.83 9.30
CA HIS A 273 22.34 1.31 9.44
C HIS A 273 22.36 2.74 10.01
N ASN A 274 23.11 2.92 11.11
CA ASN A 274 23.24 4.22 11.80
C ASN A 274 21.91 4.89 12.19
N LEU A 275 20.90 4.09 12.57
CA LEU A 275 19.61 4.60 13.00
C LEU A 275 19.71 5.22 14.41
N HIS A 276 20.41 6.34 14.51
CA HIS A 276 20.57 7.11 15.75
C HIS A 276 19.67 8.34 15.76
N CYS A 277 19.15 8.67 16.95
CA CYS A 277 18.42 9.90 17.15
C CYS A 277 19.24 10.88 17.98
N HIS A 278 19.36 12.11 17.52
CA HIS A 278 20.07 13.20 18.20
C HIS A 278 19.11 14.20 18.87
N CYS A 279 17.85 13.82 19.12
CA CYS A 279 16.85 14.73 19.71
C CYS A 279 17.06 15.01 21.21
N GLY A 280 18.01 14.36 21.87
CA GLY A 280 18.31 14.51 23.30
C GLY A 280 17.24 13.94 24.25
N LYS A 281 16.15 13.40 23.74
CA LYS A 281 15.11 12.74 24.54
C LYS A 281 15.55 11.33 24.92
N LYS A 282 15.02 10.82 26.04
CA LYS A 282 15.20 9.41 26.42
C LYS A 282 14.57 8.51 25.36
N SER A 283 15.05 7.28 25.20
CA SER A 283 14.62 6.36 24.15
C SER A 283 13.09 6.11 24.16
N TYR A 284 12.47 6.06 25.33
CA TYR A 284 11.04 5.86 25.50
C TYR A 284 10.17 7.11 25.24
N GLU A 285 10.79 8.29 25.22
CA GLU A 285 10.14 9.58 24.92
C GLU A 285 10.39 10.02 23.46
N CYS A 286 11.31 9.36 22.76
CA CYS A 286 11.73 9.73 21.43
C CYS A 286 10.76 9.17 20.36
N ASP A 287 10.13 10.06 19.62
CA ASP A 287 9.25 9.73 18.50
C ASP A 287 9.93 9.79 17.11
N CYS A 288 11.17 10.30 17.06
CA CYS A 288 11.89 10.53 15.80
C CYS A 288 12.05 9.27 14.93
N ARG A 289 12.03 8.08 15.54
CA ARG A 289 12.17 6.79 14.87
C ARG A 289 10.84 6.06 14.64
N ASN A 290 9.70 6.63 15.04
CA ASN A 290 8.42 5.93 15.01
C ASN A 290 8.05 5.50 13.59
N GLY A 291 8.12 6.39 12.62
CA GLY A 291 7.75 6.09 11.24
C GLY A 291 8.61 5.00 10.63
N ILE A 292 9.94 5.18 10.71
CA ILE A 292 10.88 4.19 10.16
C ILE A 292 10.77 2.85 10.88
N SER A 293 10.57 2.87 12.21
CA SER A 293 10.38 1.64 12.97
C SER A 293 9.14 0.87 12.52
N LYS A 294 8.04 1.55 12.16
CA LYS A 294 6.83 0.91 11.63
C LYS A 294 7.06 0.25 10.28
N ILE A 295 7.80 0.91 9.41
CA ILE A 295 8.16 0.36 8.10
C ILE A 295 9.06 -0.86 8.29
N VAL A 296 10.15 -0.71 9.03
CA VAL A 296 11.11 -1.80 9.30
C VAL A 296 10.41 -2.97 10.01
N GLY A 297 9.56 -2.72 11.00
CA GLY A 297 8.79 -3.77 11.67
C GLY A 297 7.93 -4.58 10.69
N SER A 298 7.25 -3.91 9.76
CA SER A 298 6.49 -4.60 8.71
C SER A 298 7.39 -5.39 7.74
N MET A 299 8.59 -4.90 7.45
CA MET A 299 9.56 -5.61 6.62
C MET A 299 10.15 -6.84 7.34
N VAL A 300 10.43 -6.75 8.64
CA VAL A 300 10.90 -7.88 9.46
C VAL A 300 9.80 -8.94 9.59
N ASP A 301 8.53 -8.55 9.74
CA ASP A 301 7.41 -9.49 9.69
C ASP A 301 7.38 -10.23 8.35
N ARG A 302 7.51 -9.51 7.22
CA ARG A 302 7.56 -10.11 5.88
C ARG A 302 8.79 -10.99 5.68
N TYR A 303 9.94 -10.60 6.21
CA TYR A 303 11.15 -11.44 6.19
C TYR A 303 10.90 -12.78 6.87
N PHE A 304 10.32 -12.81 8.08
CA PHE A 304 10.02 -14.06 8.78
C PHE A 304 8.87 -14.89 8.17
N GLU A 305 8.07 -14.31 7.28
CA GLU A 305 7.13 -15.08 6.46
C GLU A 305 7.85 -15.87 5.35
N LEU A 306 8.97 -15.35 4.84
CA LEU A 306 9.70 -15.92 3.70
C LEU A 306 10.90 -16.76 4.14
N ALA A 307 11.63 -16.31 5.16
CA ALA A 307 12.87 -16.92 5.62
C ALA A 307 12.59 -18.12 6.53
N GLN A 308 13.49 -19.10 6.46
CA GLN A 308 13.48 -20.30 7.32
C GLN A 308 14.70 -20.33 8.24
N ALA A 309 14.54 -20.95 9.41
CA ALA A 309 15.67 -21.20 10.30
C ALA A 309 16.77 -22.08 9.63
N PRO A 310 18.04 -21.91 9.98
CA PRO A 310 18.57 -21.06 11.05
C PRO A 310 18.63 -19.57 10.68
N PHE A 311 18.34 -18.71 11.65
CA PHE A 311 18.38 -17.27 11.46
C PHE A 311 19.72 -16.66 11.92
N ASP A 312 20.21 -15.63 11.22
CA ASP A 312 21.36 -14.84 11.65
C ASP A 312 20.94 -13.87 12.79
N SER A 313 21.24 -14.26 14.02
CA SER A 313 20.86 -13.51 15.21
C SER A 313 21.51 -12.12 15.29
N VAL A 314 22.75 -11.98 14.79
CA VAL A 314 23.47 -10.71 14.79
C VAL A 314 22.82 -9.72 13.85
N ARG A 315 22.56 -10.17 12.61
CA ARG A 315 21.92 -9.37 11.58
C ARG A 315 20.50 -8.94 11.99
N ILE A 316 19.73 -9.88 12.53
CA ILE A 316 18.38 -9.58 13.04
C ILE A 316 18.44 -8.55 14.17
N TRP A 317 19.38 -8.68 15.10
CA TRP A 317 19.55 -7.68 16.14
C TRP A 317 19.92 -6.30 15.60
N GLN A 318 20.78 -6.22 14.59
CA GLN A 318 21.10 -4.96 13.91
C GLN A 318 19.85 -4.28 13.34
N TRP A 319 18.90 -5.05 12.82
CA TRP A 319 17.64 -4.52 12.30
C TRP A 319 16.69 -4.02 13.38
N ILE A 320 16.57 -4.72 14.50
CA ILE A 320 15.52 -4.44 15.50
C ILE A 320 16.02 -3.72 16.75
N GLY A 321 17.30 -3.81 17.06
CA GLY A 321 17.85 -3.35 18.34
C GLY A 321 17.69 -1.84 18.62
N ASN A 322 17.63 -1.02 17.56
CA ASN A 322 17.45 0.43 17.65
C ASN A 322 16.02 0.91 17.29
N LEU A 323 15.08 -0.01 17.07
CA LEU A 323 13.70 0.33 16.78
C LEU A 323 12.89 0.59 18.06
N ASN A 324 11.82 1.37 17.92
CA ASN A 324 10.73 1.41 18.88
C ASN A 324 9.79 0.22 18.65
N PHE A 325 10.34 -0.99 18.65
CA PHE A 325 9.69 -2.21 18.17
C PHE A 325 8.38 -2.53 18.90
N HIS A 326 8.37 -2.35 20.22
CA HIS A 326 7.23 -2.59 21.09
C HIS A 326 5.99 -1.70 20.81
N ARG A 327 6.16 -0.58 20.09
CA ARG A 327 5.05 0.34 19.73
C ARG A 327 4.40 0.05 18.38
N GLN A 328 4.89 -0.96 17.68
CA GLN A 328 4.57 -1.15 16.25
C GLN A 328 3.32 -1.98 16.00
N CYS A 329 3.13 -3.04 16.74
CA CYS A 329 2.09 -4.03 16.48
C CYS A 329 1.54 -4.57 17.80
N GLN A 330 0.31 -5.07 17.74
CA GLN A 330 -0.17 -5.95 18.79
C GLN A 330 0.64 -7.26 18.72
N PRO A 331 1.16 -7.78 19.84
CA PRO A 331 2.06 -8.93 19.87
C PRO A 331 1.52 -10.15 19.11
N ASP A 332 0.23 -10.39 19.21
CA ASP A 332 -0.42 -11.56 18.59
C ASP A 332 -0.61 -11.44 17.07
N GLN A 333 -0.37 -10.26 16.51
CA GLN A 333 -0.52 -9.97 15.07
C GLN A 333 0.82 -9.84 14.34
N SER A 334 1.95 -9.80 15.07
CA SER A 334 3.27 -9.63 14.49
C SER A 334 3.97 -10.97 14.34
N LYS A 335 4.33 -11.33 13.11
CA LYS A 335 5.09 -12.54 12.81
C LYS A 335 6.47 -12.53 13.47
N SER A 336 7.15 -11.39 13.47
CA SER A 336 8.45 -11.22 14.11
C SER A 336 8.38 -11.43 15.61
N VAL A 337 7.34 -10.91 16.28
CA VAL A 337 7.13 -11.14 17.71
C VAL A 337 6.90 -12.62 18.01
N GLN A 338 6.10 -13.31 17.20
CA GLN A 338 5.87 -14.75 17.36
C GLN A 338 7.16 -15.55 17.22
N VAL A 339 7.94 -15.32 16.15
CA VAL A 339 9.21 -16.02 15.92
C VAL A 339 10.20 -15.75 17.05
N LEU A 340 10.33 -14.52 17.51
CA LEU A 340 11.21 -14.17 18.63
C LEU A 340 10.77 -14.83 19.94
N ARG A 341 9.47 -15.05 20.16
CA ARG A 341 8.97 -15.80 21.33
C ARG A 341 9.28 -17.30 21.27
N GLU A 342 9.08 -17.88 20.10
CA GLU A 342 9.10 -19.34 19.93
C GLU A 342 10.50 -19.90 19.66
N ASN A 343 11.45 -19.08 19.18
CA ASN A 343 12.78 -19.50 18.79
C ASN A 343 13.84 -19.18 19.85
N ASP A 344 14.07 -20.12 20.76
CA ASP A 344 15.10 -19.99 21.82
C ASP A 344 16.50 -19.80 21.24
N THR A 345 16.84 -20.52 20.18
CA THR A 345 18.17 -20.44 19.55
C THR A 345 18.45 -19.03 19.01
N LEU A 346 17.45 -18.41 18.36
CA LEU A 346 17.56 -17.03 17.87
C LEU A 346 17.76 -16.05 19.04
N ARG A 347 16.93 -16.15 20.09
CA ARG A 347 17.05 -15.26 21.26
C ARG A 347 18.39 -15.43 21.97
N GLN A 348 18.85 -16.67 22.20
CA GLN A 348 20.12 -16.95 22.83
C GLN A 348 21.31 -16.43 22.00
N GLY A 349 21.24 -16.53 20.68
CA GLY A 349 22.22 -15.91 19.79
C GLY A 349 22.26 -14.38 19.93
N ILE A 350 21.09 -13.72 19.98
CA ILE A 350 20.99 -12.29 20.23
C ILE A 350 21.56 -11.92 21.61
N ILE A 351 21.19 -12.68 22.65
CA ILE A 351 21.70 -12.48 24.02
C ILE A 351 23.21 -12.57 24.07
N THR A 352 23.79 -13.60 23.45
CA THR A 352 25.25 -13.77 23.38
C THR A 352 25.93 -12.60 22.70
N TYR A 353 25.39 -12.14 21.58
CA TYR A 353 25.94 -11.00 20.85
C TYR A 353 25.85 -9.70 21.63
N VAL A 354 24.76 -9.48 22.36
CA VAL A 354 24.50 -8.20 23.07
C VAL A 354 25.20 -8.14 24.41
N PHE A 355 25.14 -9.21 25.21
CA PHE A 355 25.67 -9.20 26.56
C PHE A 355 27.09 -9.76 26.67
N GLY A 356 27.51 -10.64 25.76
CA GLY A 356 28.83 -11.28 25.84
C GLY A 356 30.01 -10.30 25.91
N PRO A 357 30.05 -9.23 25.09
CA PRO A 357 31.13 -8.25 25.13
C PRO A 357 31.03 -7.24 26.26
N LEU A 358 29.89 -7.07 26.94
CA LEU A 358 29.66 -6.03 27.92
C LEU A 358 30.25 -6.37 29.28
N THR A 359 31.03 -5.45 29.84
CA THR A 359 31.68 -5.56 31.14
C THR A 359 31.26 -4.45 32.12
N ASP A 360 30.47 -3.49 31.70
CA ASP A 360 29.94 -2.42 32.53
C ASP A 360 28.53 -2.77 33.05
N ARG A 361 28.37 -2.86 34.37
CA ARG A 361 27.11 -3.21 35.04
C ARG A 361 25.97 -2.25 34.66
N LYS A 362 26.26 -0.96 34.55
CA LYS A 362 25.25 0.06 34.26
C LYS A 362 24.75 -0.08 32.84
N GLU A 363 25.63 -0.35 31.90
CA GLU A 363 25.29 -0.58 30.51
C GLU A 363 24.47 -1.88 30.33
N ILE A 364 24.91 -2.98 30.97
CA ILE A 364 24.17 -4.26 31.00
C ILE A 364 22.77 -4.05 31.57
N PHE A 365 22.65 -3.31 32.67
CA PHE A 365 21.36 -3.02 33.28
C PHE A 365 20.45 -2.18 32.38
N ASN A 366 20.99 -1.13 31.77
CA ASN A 366 20.22 -0.26 30.86
C ASN A 366 19.71 -1.01 29.62
N ILE A 367 20.58 -1.74 28.95
CA ILE A 367 20.21 -2.54 27.78
C ILE A 367 19.15 -3.59 28.14
N ARG A 368 19.33 -4.24 29.27
CA ARG A 368 18.36 -5.22 29.77
C ARG A 368 16.99 -4.59 29.98
N VAL A 369 16.90 -3.49 30.70
CA VAL A 369 15.64 -2.80 31.00
C VAL A 369 15.01 -2.25 29.73
N GLU A 370 15.80 -1.64 28.86
CA GLU A 370 15.28 -0.99 27.66
C GLU A 370 14.87 -1.98 26.55
N LYS A 371 15.62 -3.06 26.40
CA LYS A 371 15.50 -3.92 25.21
C LYS A 371 14.88 -5.29 25.50
N PHE A 372 15.06 -5.83 26.68
CA PHE A 372 14.63 -7.18 26.99
C PHE A 372 13.54 -7.28 28.06
N ASP A 373 13.62 -6.55 29.15
CA ASP A 373 12.62 -6.66 30.23
C ASP A 373 11.32 -5.91 29.96
N GLY A 374 11.32 -4.99 29.00
CA GLY A 374 10.14 -4.27 28.56
C GLY A 374 9.35 -3.61 29.70
N HIS A 375 10.05 -3.17 30.75
CA HIS A 375 9.44 -2.71 32.02
C HIS A 375 8.38 -1.62 31.86
N LEU A 376 8.45 -0.86 30.78
CA LEU A 376 7.49 0.19 30.44
C LEU A 376 6.48 -0.25 29.40
N HIS A 377 6.70 -1.40 28.73
CA HIS A 377 5.91 -1.83 27.62
C HIS A 377 5.86 -3.36 27.55
N SER A 378 4.82 -3.93 28.11
CA SER A 378 4.57 -5.38 28.21
C SER A 378 4.46 -6.15 26.88
N HIS A 379 4.76 -5.52 25.74
CA HIS A 379 4.50 -6.04 24.41
C HIS A 379 5.74 -6.12 23.51
N SER A 380 6.94 -6.00 24.07
CA SER A 380 8.16 -6.21 23.30
C SER A 380 8.33 -7.71 22.98
N GLY A 381 8.55 -8.06 21.72
CA GLY A 381 8.86 -9.43 21.32
C GLY A 381 10.21 -9.93 21.83
N LEU A 382 11.00 -9.08 22.48
CA LEU A 382 12.32 -9.36 23.02
C LEU A 382 12.31 -9.67 24.52
N HIS A 383 11.15 -10.01 25.10
CA HIS A 383 11.11 -10.46 26.49
C HIS A 383 12.07 -11.60 26.76
N LEU A 384 12.71 -11.53 27.95
CA LEU A 384 13.44 -12.67 28.47
C LEU A 384 12.47 -13.69 29.07
N TRP A 385 12.58 -14.92 28.61
CA TRP A 385 11.81 -16.08 29.10
C TRP A 385 12.63 -16.87 30.12
N ARG A 386 11.99 -17.81 30.81
CA ARG A 386 12.65 -18.64 31.84
C ARG A 386 13.96 -19.28 31.36
N ASN A 387 13.96 -19.82 30.15
CA ASN A 387 15.14 -20.46 29.57
C ASN A 387 16.25 -19.45 29.26
N ASP A 388 15.89 -18.22 28.90
CA ASP A 388 16.86 -17.17 28.63
C ASP A 388 17.59 -16.71 29.91
N TYR A 389 16.90 -16.67 31.05
CA TYR A 389 17.58 -16.36 32.34
C TYR A 389 18.62 -17.41 32.71
N LYS A 390 18.31 -18.70 32.52
CA LYS A 390 19.29 -19.79 32.72
C LYS A 390 20.47 -19.65 31.77
N PHE A 391 20.18 -19.35 30.50
CA PHE A 391 21.21 -19.14 29.50
C PHE A 391 22.13 -17.96 29.83
N ILE A 392 21.59 -16.81 30.27
CA ILE A 392 22.38 -15.65 30.65
C ILE A 392 23.27 -15.93 31.87
N LEU A 393 22.79 -16.69 32.84
CA LEU A 393 23.59 -17.08 34.01
C LEU A 393 24.76 -17.99 33.60
N ASN A 394 24.53 -18.92 32.68
CA ASN A 394 25.61 -19.75 32.12
C ASN A 394 26.61 -18.92 31.31
N LEU A 395 26.12 -18.00 30.48
CA LEU A 395 26.97 -17.07 29.72
C LEU A 395 27.86 -16.23 30.68
N ALA A 396 27.29 -15.66 31.74
CA ALA A 396 28.05 -14.93 32.74
C ALA A 396 29.13 -15.80 33.40
N PHE A 397 28.80 -17.07 33.69
CA PHE A 397 29.73 -18.01 34.29
C PHE A 397 30.86 -18.43 33.33
N GLU A 398 30.53 -18.73 32.08
CA GLU A 398 31.49 -19.15 31.06
C GLU A 398 32.44 -18.02 30.65
N THR A 399 31.94 -16.79 30.59
CA THR A 399 32.72 -15.60 30.22
C THR A 399 33.38 -14.89 31.41
N ASP A 400 33.24 -15.41 32.64
CA ASP A 400 33.68 -14.75 33.87
C ASP A 400 33.12 -13.32 34.07
N ASN A 401 31.96 -13.03 33.51
CA ASN A 401 31.36 -11.70 33.54
C ASN A 401 30.62 -11.47 34.87
N VAL A 402 31.34 -10.92 35.85
CA VAL A 402 30.81 -10.63 37.20
C VAL A 402 29.71 -9.57 37.17
N ASP A 403 29.78 -8.61 36.26
CA ASP A 403 28.78 -7.54 36.16
C ASP A 403 27.47 -8.08 35.56
N LEU A 404 27.54 -8.95 34.58
CA LEU A 404 26.37 -9.64 34.07
C LEU A 404 25.72 -10.51 35.14
N TRP A 405 26.51 -11.28 35.87
CA TRP A 405 26.10 -12.08 37.04
C TRP A 405 25.37 -11.24 38.04
N THR A 406 25.98 -10.13 38.50
CA THR A 406 25.43 -9.25 39.52
C THR A 406 24.13 -8.55 39.06
N SER A 407 24.09 -8.12 37.83
CA SER A 407 22.87 -7.53 37.23
C SER A 407 21.70 -8.49 37.30
N PHE A 408 21.94 -9.77 37.11
CA PHE A 408 20.88 -10.80 37.17
C PHE A 408 20.54 -11.20 38.61
N LEU A 409 21.47 -11.17 39.54
CA LEU A 409 21.19 -11.35 41.00
C LEU A 409 20.21 -10.30 41.51
N VAL A 410 20.51 -9.03 41.27
CA VAL A 410 19.66 -7.88 41.70
C VAL A 410 18.23 -8.04 41.19
N ASN A 411 18.08 -8.46 39.98
CA ASN A 411 16.76 -8.56 39.36
C ASN A 411 16.01 -9.82 39.78
N HIS A 412 16.68 -10.93 40.04
CA HIS A 412 16.03 -12.12 40.57
C HIS A 412 15.31 -11.85 41.91
N GLN A 413 15.85 -11.00 42.76
CA GLN A 413 15.16 -10.60 43.99
C GLN A 413 13.86 -9.79 43.72
N ARG A 414 13.86 -8.97 42.70
CA ARG A 414 12.68 -8.17 42.31
C ARG A 414 11.56 -8.99 41.66
N TYR A 415 11.91 -10.12 41.03
CA TYR A 415 10.94 -10.98 40.33
C TYR A 415 10.41 -12.14 41.17
N LYS A 416 10.76 -12.21 42.43
CA LYS A 416 10.32 -13.26 43.39
C LYS A 416 8.79 -13.47 43.44
N ASN A 417 8.03 -12.46 43.04
CA ASN A 417 6.56 -12.43 43.16
C ASN A 417 5.83 -12.68 41.83
N ARG A 418 6.50 -13.04 40.74
CA ARG A 418 5.83 -13.37 39.47
C ARG A 418 5.78 -14.90 39.31
N GLU A 419 4.56 -15.43 39.27
CA GLU A 419 4.24 -16.88 39.23
C GLU A 419 4.81 -17.63 38.01
N GLU A 420 5.23 -16.96 36.96
CA GLU A 420 5.74 -17.57 35.73
C GLU A 420 7.22 -18.04 35.79
N GLN A 421 7.96 -17.69 36.81
CA GLN A 421 9.37 -18.06 36.99
C GLN A 421 9.49 -18.99 38.17
N GLY A 422 9.44 -20.30 37.93
CA GLY A 422 9.66 -21.30 38.98
C GLY A 422 10.96 -21.06 39.77
N PRO A 423 10.88 -20.73 41.05
CA PRO A 423 12.00 -20.20 41.80
C PRO A 423 13.13 -21.20 42.08
N ASP A 424 12.85 -22.49 42.05
CA ASP A 424 13.75 -23.50 42.61
C ASP A 424 14.93 -23.85 41.72
N ASP A 425 14.70 -24.04 40.42
CA ASP A 425 15.74 -24.42 39.46
C ASP A 425 16.79 -23.32 39.23
N LEU A 426 16.35 -22.07 39.11
CA LEU A 426 17.25 -20.93 38.88
C LEU A 426 18.13 -20.67 40.11
N ARG A 427 17.57 -20.78 41.32
CA ARG A 427 18.32 -20.68 42.57
C ARG A 427 19.35 -21.78 42.74
N ALA A 428 19.02 -23.01 42.36
CA ALA A 428 19.97 -24.13 42.40
C ALA A 428 21.18 -23.86 41.50
N GLN A 429 20.92 -23.39 40.28
CA GLN A 429 21.98 -23.00 39.34
C GLN A 429 22.82 -21.83 39.85
N MET A 430 22.18 -20.79 40.40
CA MET A 430 22.88 -19.66 41.01
C MET A 430 23.80 -20.09 42.17
N ARG A 431 23.34 -20.98 43.03
CA ARG A 431 24.17 -21.54 44.11
C ARG A 431 25.36 -22.31 43.55
N GLN A 432 25.16 -23.13 42.58
CA GLN A 432 26.23 -23.93 41.92
C GLN A 432 27.33 -23.01 41.37
N HIS A 433 26.92 -21.97 40.62
CA HIS A 433 27.87 -21.01 40.05
C HIS A 433 28.59 -20.20 41.12
N THR A 434 27.87 -19.78 42.18
CA THR A 434 28.43 -19.06 43.31
C THR A 434 29.54 -19.86 44.01
N LEU A 435 29.29 -21.12 44.27
CA LEU A 435 30.27 -22.00 44.94
C LEU A 435 31.51 -22.30 44.08
N SER A 436 31.39 -22.16 42.77
CA SER A 436 32.46 -22.50 41.81
C SER A 436 33.45 -21.33 41.60
N LYS A 437 33.08 -20.08 41.86
CA LYS A 437 33.91 -18.89 41.57
C LYS A 437 33.92 -17.88 42.74
N PRO A 438 35.13 -17.55 43.28
CA PRO A 438 35.25 -16.61 44.41
C PRO A 438 34.70 -15.20 44.13
N ALA A 439 34.78 -14.74 42.88
CA ALA A 439 34.22 -13.43 42.47
C ALA A 439 32.69 -13.44 42.56
N PHE A 440 32.05 -14.49 42.11
CA PHE A 440 30.60 -14.66 42.16
C PHE A 440 30.10 -14.82 43.60
N MET A 441 30.86 -15.52 44.43
CA MET A 441 30.57 -15.67 45.86
C MET A 441 30.59 -14.32 46.59
N ARG A 442 31.57 -13.44 46.30
CA ARG A 442 31.63 -12.11 46.88
C ARG A 442 30.43 -11.25 46.56
N GLU A 443 29.96 -11.28 45.30
CA GLU A 443 28.77 -10.55 44.90
C GLU A 443 27.50 -11.14 45.53
N TRP A 444 27.39 -12.48 45.56
CA TRP A 444 26.27 -13.15 46.24
C TRP A 444 26.14 -12.74 47.71
N ALA A 445 27.27 -12.67 48.41
CA ALA A 445 27.29 -12.27 49.85
C ALA A 445 26.88 -10.83 50.12
N ARG A 446 26.84 -9.98 49.08
CA ARG A 446 26.38 -8.58 49.18
C ARG A 446 24.84 -8.46 49.03
N PHE A 447 24.19 -9.50 48.57
CA PHE A 447 22.73 -9.59 48.37
C PHE A 447 22.09 -10.57 49.36
#